data_3343e1747a0ba3d650229d27222a3c99
#
_entry.id   3343e1747a0ba3d650229d27222a3c99
#
_cell.length_a   1.000
_cell.length_b   1.000
_cell.length_c   1.000
_cell.angle_alpha   90.00
_cell.angle_beta   90.00
_cell.angle_gamma   90.00
#
_symmetry.space_group_name_H-M   'P 1'
#
loop_
_entity.id
_entity.type
_entity.pdbx_description
1 polymer ?
#
loop_
_entity_poly.entity_id
_entity_poly.type
_entity_poly.pdbx_seq_one_letter_code
_entity_poly.pdbx_strand_id
1 'polypeptide(L)'
;MSNLYESRNYDVSYRAILTNKETVKVFTEKDFIEVTSEVEFDSEKSQYSSINYFASSIVGGIIHSLKNTGKRSGIFLGEIEGKIKIKLKNPLTLLGVKGYEEEPVISECSIIMYIYSELDDEE
;
A
#
# COMPACT_ATOMS: atom_id res chain seq x y z
N MET A 1 -20.98 -22.13 -1.83
CA MET A 1 -21.61 -20.85 -1.53
C MET A 1 -21.29 -20.42 -0.11
N SER A 2 -20.69 -19.27 0.05
CA SER A 2 -20.42 -18.77 1.39
C SER A 2 -21.72 -18.34 2.06
N ASN A 3 -21.85 -18.56 3.36
CA ASN A 3 -23.02 -18.10 4.07
C ASN A 3 -22.80 -16.66 4.58
N LEU A 4 -23.88 -16.02 5.02
CA LEU A 4 -23.79 -14.63 5.48
C LEU A 4 -22.90 -14.46 6.70
N TYR A 5 -22.78 -15.49 7.49
CA TYR A 5 -21.93 -15.47 8.68
C TYR A 5 -20.45 -15.36 8.28
N GLU A 6 -20.03 -16.13 7.30
CA GLU A 6 -18.65 -16.10 6.81
C GLU A 6 -18.29 -14.76 6.17
N SER A 7 -19.24 -14.11 5.51
CA SER A 7 -18.97 -12.85 4.82
C SER A 7 -18.77 -11.66 5.75
N ARG A 8 -19.04 -11.83 7.04
CA ARG A 8 -18.83 -10.77 8.04
C ARG A 8 -17.38 -10.67 8.50
N ASN A 9 -16.61 -11.72 8.24
CA ASN A 9 -15.22 -11.79 8.70
C ASN A 9 -14.31 -11.98 7.51
N TYR A 10 -13.17 -11.35 7.58
CA TYR A 10 -12.13 -11.52 6.57
C TYR A 10 -10.80 -11.61 7.28
N ASP A 11 -10.22 -12.79 7.24
CA ASP A 11 -8.95 -13.04 7.90
C ASP A 11 -7.92 -13.48 6.87
N VAL A 12 -6.73 -12.94 7.00
CA VAL A 12 -5.61 -13.39 6.18
C VAL A 12 -4.45 -13.75 7.09
N SER A 13 -3.71 -14.76 6.70
CA SER A 13 -2.54 -15.19 7.45
C SER A 13 -1.47 -15.56 6.43
N TYR A 14 -0.34 -14.90 6.53
CA TYR A 14 0.75 -15.13 5.60
C TYR A 14 2.00 -15.56 6.36
N ARG A 15 2.80 -16.38 5.72
CA ARG A 15 4.07 -16.84 6.26
C ARG A 15 5.19 -16.11 5.52
N ALA A 16 6.19 -15.65 6.24
CA ALA A 16 7.30 -14.91 5.66
C ALA A 16 8.62 -15.55 6.06
N ILE A 17 9.55 -15.63 5.12
CA ILE A 17 10.86 -16.25 5.34
C ILE A 17 11.94 -15.34 4.74
N LEU A 18 12.99 -15.07 5.51
CA LEU A 18 14.19 -14.41 4.99
C LEU A 18 14.97 -15.46 4.19
N THR A 19 14.98 -15.33 2.88
CA THR A 19 15.56 -16.34 1.98
C THR A 19 17.04 -16.10 1.67
N ASN A 20 17.45 -14.84 1.74
CA ASN A 20 18.88 -14.50 1.61
C ASN A 20 19.13 -13.27 2.46
N LYS A 21 20.27 -12.60 2.26
CA LYS A 21 20.67 -11.51 3.15
C LYS A 21 19.67 -10.36 3.23
N GLU A 22 18.90 -10.13 2.19
CA GLU A 22 18.09 -8.92 2.10
C GLU A 22 16.64 -9.17 1.71
N THR A 23 16.33 -10.31 1.12
CA THR A 23 15.02 -10.54 0.55
C THR A 23 14.16 -11.45 1.42
N VAL A 24 12.98 -10.98 1.74
CA VAL A 24 11.97 -11.76 2.46
C VAL A 24 10.91 -12.22 1.46
N LYS A 25 10.62 -13.51 1.46
CA LYS A 25 9.49 -14.05 0.72
C LYS A 25 8.29 -14.12 1.63
N VAL A 26 7.19 -13.52 1.19
CA VAL A 26 5.93 -13.57 1.92
C VAL A 26 4.97 -14.43 1.11
N PHE A 27 4.59 -15.58 1.66
CA PHE A 27 3.71 -16.51 0.99
C PHE A 27 2.26 -16.14 1.26
N THR A 28 1.55 -15.85 0.19
CA THR A 28 0.12 -15.53 0.24
C THR A 28 -0.68 -16.79 -0.03
N GLU A 29 -1.97 -16.65 -0.12
CA GLU A 29 -2.85 -17.82 -0.39
C GLU A 29 -2.66 -18.39 -1.78
N LYS A 30 -2.21 -17.58 -2.72
CA LYS A 30 -2.10 -18.01 -4.13
C LYS A 30 -0.67 -18.09 -4.62
N ASP A 31 0.22 -17.30 -4.06
CA ASP A 31 1.55 -17.13 -4.59
C ASP A 31 2.45 -16.55 -3.51
N PHE A 32 3.50 -15.89 -3.90
CA PHE A 32 4.35 -15.18 -2.96
C PHE A 32 4.72 -13.81 -3.53
N ILE A 33 5.09 -12.91 -2.64
CA ILE A 33 5.68 -11.63 -3.01
C ILE A 33 7.05 -11.53 -2.36
N GLU A 34 7.92 -10.74 -2.97
CA GLU A 34 9.26 -10.52 -2.44
C GLU A 34 9.41 -9.09 -1.96
N VAL A 35 9.96 -8.95 -0.75
CA VAL A 35 10.20 -7.66 -0.14
C VAL A 35 11.71 -7.54 0.07
N THR A 36 12.34 -6.58 -0.60
CA THR A 36 13.81 -6.50 -0.61
C THR A 36 14.38 -5.85 0.64
N SER A 37 13.71 -4.85 1.17
CA SER A 37 14.18 -4.12 2.35
C SER A 37 13.05 -3.23 2.84
N GLU A 38 13.28 -2.52 3.94
CA GLU A 38 12.30 -1.55 4.44
C GLU A 38 12.22 -0.34 3.50
N VAL A 39 13.37 0.10 3.01
CA VAL A 39 13.49 1.25 2.12
C VAL A 39 14.46 0.91 1.01
N GLU A 40 14.14 1.30 -0.20
CA GLU A 40 15.02 1.10 -1.35
C GLU A 40 15.26 2.42 -2.07
N PHE A 41 16.51 2.79 -2.21
CA PHE A 41 16.88 4.03 -2.90
C PHE A 41 17.20 3.82 -4.38
N ASP A 42 17.40 2.57 -4.81
CA ASP A 42 17.70 2.26 -6.20
C ASP A 42 16.42 1.98 -6.96
N SER A 43 15.94 2.98 -7.69
CA SER A 43 14.69 2.87 -8.45
C SER A 43 14.79 1.92 -9.64
N GLU A 44 16.00 1.49 -10.00
CA GLU A 44 16.17 0.56 -11.11
C GLU A 44 15.97 -0.90 -10.71
N LYS A 45 15.93 -1.19 -9.41
CA LYS A 45 15.65 -2.54 -8.96
C LYS A 45 14.22 -2.92 -9.30
N SER A 46 14.05 -4.14 -9.78
CA SER A 46 12.73 -4.65 -10.16
C SER A 46 11.88 -5.10 -8.99
N GLN A 47 12.48 -5.22 -7.82
CA GLN A 47 11.80 -5.65 -6.60
C GLN A 47 11.35 -4.46 -5.77
N TYR A 48 10.37 -4.69 -4.91
CA TYR A 48 9.77 -3.64 -4.10
C TYR A 48 10.16 -3.77 -2.64
N SER A 49 10.31 -2.62 -1.98
CA SER A 49 10.57 -2.54 -0.55
C SER A 49 9.26 -2.53 0.24
N SER A 50 9.38 -2.65 1.57
CA SER A 50 8.22 -2.58 2.45
C SER A 50 7.44 -1.29 2.29
N ILE A 51 8.13 -0.15 2.19
CA ILE A 51 7.47 1.14 2.04
C ILE A 51 6.72 1.23 0.71
N ASN A 52 7.23 0.59 -0.35
CA ASN A 52 6.54 0.55 -1.64
C ASN A 52 5.21 -0.18 -1.52
N TYR A 53 5.21 -1.34 -0.89
CA TYR A 53 3.98 -2.11 -0.68
C TYR A 53 2.99 -1.38 0.22
N PHE A 54 3.49 -0.75 1.27
CA PHE A 54 2.67 0.01 2.20
C PHE A 54 1.96 1.16 1.49
N ALA A 55 2.70 1.98 0.76
CA ALA A 55 2.14 3.09 0.02
C ALA A 55 1.13 2.63 -1.03
N SER A 56 1.48 1.56 -1.76
CA SER A 56 0.60 1.00 -2.80
C SER A 56 -0.71 0.51 -2.21
N SER A 57 -0.66 -0.15 -1.06
CA SER A 57 -1.86 -0.67 -0.42
C SER A 57 -2.80 0.46 0.02
N ILE A 58 -2.25 1.55 0.53
CA ILE A 58 -3.06 2.69 0.97
C ILE A 58 -3.78 3.36 -0.20
N VAL A 59 -3.03 3.74 -1.23
CA VAL A 59 -3.63 4.47 -2.35
C VAL A 59 -4.60 3.58 -3.13
N GLY A 60 -4.25 2.32 -3.34
CA GLY A 60 -5.14 1.38 -4.02
C GLY A 60 -6.41 1.12 -3.22
N GLY A 61 -6.27 0.96 -1.91
CA GLY A 61 -7.41 0.74 -1.03
C GLY A 61 -8.38 1.92 -1.01
N ILE A 62 -7.85 3.13 -0.99
CA ILE A 62 -8.69 4.33 -1.00
C ILE A 62 -9.48 4.42 -2.31
N ILE A 63 -8.84 4.13 -3.44
CA ILE A 63 -9.53 4.15 -4.73
C ILE A 63 -10.67 3.14 -4.76
N HIS A 64 -10.44 1.93 -4.28
CA HIS A 64 -11.49 0.93 -4.20
C HIS A 64 -12.63 1.36 -3.27
N SER A 65 -12.29 1.98 -2.15
CA SER A 65 -13.31 2.48 -1.21
C SER A 65 -14.17 3.57 -1.83
N LEU A 66 -13.55 4.48 -2.57
CA LEU A 66 -14.28 5.54 -3.26
C LEU A 66 -15.23 4.95 -4.30
N LYS A 67 -14.75 4.03 -5.11
CA LYS A 67 -15.55 3.38 -6.12
C LYS A 67 -16.75 2.65 -5.51
N ASN A 68 -16.51 1.90 -4.46
CA ASN A 68 -17.55 1.13 -3.80
C ASN A 68 -18.59 2.03 -3.11
N THR A 69 -18.14 3.11 -2.49
CA THR A 69 -19.02 4.07 -1.84
C THR A 69 -19.91 4.78 -2.88
N GLY A 70 -19.30 5.18 -4.00
CA GLY A 70 -20.08 5.78 -5.09
C GLY A 70 -21.13 4.84 -5.61
N LYS A 71 -20.76 3.59 -5.84
CA LYS A 71 -21.70 2.57 -6.34
C LYS A 71 -22.88 2.37 -5.39
N ARG A 72 -22.62 2.30 -4.09
CA ARG A 72 -23.67 2.15 -3.08
C ARG A 72 -24.59 3.37 -3.02
N SER A 73 -24.05 4.54 -3.31
CA SER A 73 -24.83 5.78 -3.33
C SER A 73 -25.52 6.05 -4.66
N GLY A 74 -25.40 5.15 -5.62
CA GLY A 74 -25.98 5.33 -6.94
C GLY A 74 -25.23 6.31 -7.81
N ILE A 75 -23.98 6.61 -7.47
CA ILE A 75 -23.14 7.55 -8.22
C ILE A 75 -22.11 6.76 -9.02
N PHE A 76 -22.09 6.97 -10.32
CA PHE A 76 -21.08 6.36 -11.17
C PHE A 76 -19.83 7.26 -11.19
N LEU A 77 -18.75 6.73 -10.64
CA LEU A 77 -17.45 7.38 -10.72
C LEU A 77 -16.70 6.76 -11.89
N GLY A 78 -16.31 7.58 -12.85
CA GLY A 78 -15.57 7.11 -14.03
C GLY A 78 -14.16 6.72 -13.68
N GLU A 79 -13.20 7.52 -14.13
CA GLU A 79 -11.81 7.26 -13.79
C GLU A 79 -11.44 7.89 -12.45
N ILE A 80 -10.67 7.17 -11.68
CA ILE A 80 -10.14 7.66 -10.42
C ILE A 80 -8.63 7.50 -10.47
N GLU A 81 -7.92 8.60 -10.27
CA GLU A 81 -6.47 8.58 -10.18
C GLU A 81 -6.06 9.04 -8.78
N GLY A 82 -5.16 8.32 -8.16
CA GLY A 82 -4.64 8.68 -6.86
C GLY A 82 -3.14 8.83 -6.89
N LYS A 83 -2.66 9.80 -6.12
CA LYS A 83 -1.23 9.97 -5.89
C LYS A 83 -0.98 9.94 -4.40
N ILE A 84 0.04 9.23 -3.99
CA ILE A 84 0.44 9.16 -2.59
C ILE A 84 1.90 9.58 -2.48
N LYS A 85 2.17 10.40 -1.46
CA LYS A 85 3.53 10.79 -1.13
C LYS A 85 3.75 10.51 0.35
N ILE A 86 4.77 9.75 0.65
CA ILE A 86 5.14 9.42 2.02
C ILE A 86 6.51 10.02 2.29
N LYS A 87 6.63 10.75 3.38
CA LYS A 87 7.89 11.32 3.82
C LYS A 87 8.37 10.54 5.02
N LEU A 88 9.52 9.90 4.85
CA LEU A 88 10.15 9.09 5.90
C LEU A 88 11.37 9.83 6.42
N LYS A 89 11.39 10.08 7.72
CA LYS A 89 12.57 10.66 8.37
C LYS A 89 13.50 9.56 8.84
N ASN A 90 14.77 9.85 8.80
CA ASN A 90 15.84 8.98 9.30
C ASN A 90 15.86 7.60 8.64
N PRO A 91 15.73 7.53 7.30
CA PRO A 91 15.69 6.23 6.63
C PRO A 91 17.02 5.47 6.73
N LEU A 92 18.13 6.17 6.92
CA LEU A 92 19.44 5.51 7.01
C LEU A 92 19.56 4.65 8.26
N THR A 93 18.80 4.95 9.30
CA THR A 93 18.74 4.10 10.49
C THR A 93 18.19 2.72 10.17
N LEU A 94 17.18 2.66 9.31
CA LEU A 94 16.61 1.38 8.87
C LEU A 94 17.61 0.53 8.10
N LEU A 95 18.55 1.18 7.40
CA LEU A 95 19.55 0.48 6.61
C LEU A 95 20.78 0.10 7.44
N GLY A 96 20.80 0.45 8.72
CA GLY A 96 21.90 0.12 9.60
C GLY A 96 23.17 0.91 9.33
N VAL A 97 23.04 2.09 8.74
CA VAL A 97 24.20 2.92 8.44
C VAL A 97 24.79 3.45 9.75
N LYS A 98 26.11 3.29 9.89
CA LYS A 98 26.83 3.66 11.09
C LYS A 98 26.68 5.16 11.38
N GLY A 99 26.42 5.52 12.62
CA GLY A 99 26.27 6.90 13.03
C GLY A 99 24.84 7.44 12.95
N TYR A 100 23.90 6.66 12.43
CA TYR A 100 22.51 7.06 12.34
C TYR A 100 21.70 6.23 13.33
N GLU A 101 21.31 6.87 14.43
CA GLU A 101 20.61 6.21 15.53
C GLU A 101 19.21 6.75 15.79
N GLU A 102 18.82 7.84 15.10
CA GLU A 102 17.51 8.43 15.29
C GLU A 102 16.42 7.52 14.76
N GLU A 103 15.28 7.49 15.45
CA GLU A 103 14.16 6.64 15.05
C GLU A 103 13.64 6.99 13.67
N PRO A 104 13.49 5.99 12.78
CA PRO A 104 12.83 6.24 11.50
C PRO A 104 11.33 6.35 11.71
N VAL A 105 10.74 7.42 11.17
CA VAL A 105 9.30 7.66 11.33
C VAL A 105 8.72 8.20 10.03
N ILE A 106 7.47 7.83 9.77
CA ILE A 106 6.71 8.46 8.70
C ILE A 106 6.21 9.78 9.25
N SER A 107 6.74 10.88 8.74
CA SER A 107 6.41 12.22 9.23
C SER A 107 5.25 12.84 8.47
N GLU A 108 4.96 12.36 7.27
CA GLU A 108 3.92 12.94 6.43
C GLU A 108 3.42 11.90 5.45
N CYS A 109 2.12 11.90 5.24
CA CYS A 109 1.49 11.08 4.21
C CYS A 109 0.46 11.97 3.51
N SER A 110 0.71 12.32 2.26
CA SER A 110 -0.18 13.17 1.46
C SER A 110 -0.83 12.33 0.38
N ILE A 111 -2.14 12.46 0.26
CA ILE A 111 -2.90 11.73 -0.73
C ILE A 111 -3.75 12.71 -1.52
N ILE A 112 -3.65 12.65 -2.85
CA ILE A 112 -4.44 13.49 -3.74
C ILE A 112 -5.22 12.56 -4.66
N MET A 113 -6.53 12.77 -4.73
CA MET A 113 -7.43 12.00 -5.59
C MET A 113 -8.01 12.88 -6.68
N TYR A 114 -7.94 12.39 -7.90
CA TYR A 114 -8.57 13.03 -9.06
C TYR A 114 -9.73 12.12 -9.47
N ILE A 115 -10.93 12.65 -9.39
CA ILE A 115 -12.13 11.86 -9.63
C ILE A 115 -12.89 12.47 -10.80
N TYR A 116 -13.16 11.63 -11.80
CA TYR A 116 -13.96 12.01 -12.95
C TYR A 116 -15.33 11.36 -12.82
N SER A 117 -16.37 12.16 -12.79
CA SER A 117 -17.72 11.65 -12.68
C SER A 117 -18.61 12.37 -13.69
N GLU A 118 -19.81 11.84 -13.89
CA GLU A 118 -20.80 12.46 -14.76
C GLU A 118 -21.64 13.51 -14.04
N LEU A 119 -21.36 13.70 -12.74
CA LEU A 119 -22.05 14.73 -11.98
C LEU A 119 -21.50 16.10 -12.35
N ASP A 120 -22.39 17.10 -12.38
CA ASP A 120 -21.92 18.47 -12.52
C ASP A 120 -21.36 19.00 -11.21
N ASP A 121 -20.69 20.18 -11.29
CA ASP A 121 -20.04 20.78 -10.13
C ASP A 121 -21.02 21.13 -9.00
N GLU A 122 -22.30 21.21 -9.28
CA GLU A 122 -23.33 21.53 -8.28
C GLU A 122 -23.84 20.30 -7.53
N GLU A 123 -23.45 19.13 -7.97
CA GLU A 123 -23.85 17.87 -7.39
C GLU A 123 -22.71 17.21 -6.63
#